data_d55dbc745acf74f003baacdd229057e1
#
_entry.id   d55dbc745acf74f003baacdd229057e1
#
_cell.length_a   1.000
_cell.length_b   1.000
_cell.length_c   1.000
_cell.angle_alpha   90.00
_cell.angle_beta   90.00
_cell.angle_gamma   90.00
#
_symmetry.space_group_name_H-M   'P 1'
#
loop_
_entity.id
_entity.type
_entity.pdbx_description
1 polymer ?
#
loop_
_entity_poly.entity_id
_entity_poly.type
_entity_poly.pdbx_seq_one_letter_code
_entity_poly.pdbx_strand_id
1 'polypeptide(L)'
;TALEAQLTDLTGKVDALKTEVSDLTDKITPYPRWDLAAQGNIGFNISNFNDWLSKASPSTSAINIAFTGNGSANLDQKKYFWRNKLNLTLGWQKFDDKADPNDNDFKVASDAFTFSTLYGYKLSKSWALSALAEYRSSVIDNFNNPGYLDLGAGATWTPAKDLVVVIHPLDYNFVFSSDGYDYQSSFCTKIVADYKLEIAKNLTW
;
A
#
# COMPACT_ATOMS: atom_id res chain seq x y z
N THR A 1 24.37 -45.23 -8.12
CA THR A 1 23.67 -46.07 -9.11
C THR A 1 23.61 -45.36 -10.48
N ALA A 2 23.29 -46.06 -11.57
CA ALA A 2 23.14 -45.49 -12.90
C ALA A 2 22.06 -44.38 -12.91
N LEU A 3 20.99 -44.55 -12.11
CA LEU A 3 19.89 -43.58 -11.97
C LEU A 3 20.34 -42.28 -11.26
N GLU A 4 21.20 -42.37 -10.28
CA GLU A 4 21.75 -41.20 -9.58
C GLU A 4 22.67 -40.38 -10.50
N ALA A 5 23.46 -41.04 -11.34
CA ALA A 5 24.29 -40.39 -12.34
C ALA A 5 23.42 -39.65 -13.39
N GLN A 6 22.34 -40.29 -13.84
CA GLN A 6 21.38 -39.64 -14.75
C GLN A 6 20.65 -38.46 -14.10
N LEU A 7 20.27 -38.56 -12.83
CA LEU A 7 19.66 -37.47 -12.08
C LEU A 7 20.61 -36.29 -11.94
N THR A 8 21.87 -36.54 -11.64
CA THR A 8 22.90 -35.48 -11.52
C THR A 8 23.12 -34.78 -12.86
N ASP A 9 23.22 -35.53 -13.97
CA ASP A 9 23.38 -34.95 -15.31
C ASP A 9 22.15 -34.10 -15.71
N LEU A 10 20.94 -34.60 -15.47
CA LEU A 10 19.69 -33.87 -15.73
C LEU A 10 19.58 -32.60 -14.89
N THR A 11 19.95 -32.67 -13.63
CA THR A 11 19.96 -31.49 -12.73
C THR A 11 20.94 -30.44 -13.24
N GLY A 12 22.14 -30.84 -13.67
CA GLY A 12 23.12 -29.95 -14.26
C GLY A 12 22.60 -29.28 -15.55
N LYS A 13 21.95 -30.02 -16.42
CA LYS A 13 21.31 -29.49 -17.65
C LYS A 13 20.19 -28.49 -17.33
N VAL A 14 19.35 -28.78 -16.34
CA VAL A 14 18.29 -27.87 -15.90
C VAL A 14 18.86 -26.56 -15.37
N ASP A 15 19.92 -26.60 -14.59
CA ASP A 15 20.54 -25.41 -14.03
C ASP A 15 21.26 -24.59 -15.11
N ALA A 16 21.89 -25.23 -16.08
CA ALA A 16 22.47 -24.57 -17.25
C ALA A 16 21.38 -23.86 -18.09
N LEU A 17 20.27 -24.53 -18.38
CA LEU A 17 19.14 -23.94 -19.11
C LEU A 17 18.50 -22.77 -18.34
N LYS A 18 18.35 -22.87 -17.02
CA LYS A 18 17.87 -21.75 -16.19
C LYS A 18 18.78 -20.52 -16.29
N THR A 19 20.09 -20.75 -16.30
CA THR A 19 21.07 -19.66 -16.45
C THR A 19 20.95 -19.01 -17.83
N GLU A 20 20.87 -19.82 -18.89
CA GLU A 20 20.71 -19.32 -20.25
C GLU A 20 19.41 -18.55 -20.45
N VAL A 21 18.29 -19.04 -19.92
CA VAL A 21 17.00 -18.35 -19.94
C VAL A 21 17.09 -17.02 -19.19
N SER A 22 17.77 -16.98 -18.03
CA SER A 22 18.00 -15.75 -17.29
C SER A 22 18.81 -14.74 -18.12
N ASP A 23 19.88 -15.17 -18.76
CA ASP A 23 20.75 -14.32 -19.55
C ASP A 23 20.06 -13.79 -20.83
N LEU A 24 19.26 -14.63 -21.49
CA LEU A 24 18.43 -14.22 -22.62
C LEU A 24 17.33 -13.25 -22.21
N THR A 25 16.69 -13.47 -21.07
CA THR A 25 15.69 -12.55 -20.50
C THR A 25 16.31 -11.20 -20.18
N ASP A 26 17.51 -11.19 -19.58
CA ASP A 26 18.24 -9.96 -19.29
C ASP A 26 18.62 -9.17 -20.57
N LYS A 27 18.84 -9.86 -21.69
CA LYS A 27 19.13 -9.23 -22.99
C LYS A 27 17.89 -8.67 -23.68
N ILE A 28 16.75 -9.34 -23.54
CA ILE A 28 15.48 -8.97 -24.18
C ILE A 28 14.78 -7.87 -23.41
N THR A 29 15.00 -7.79 -22.08
CA THR A 29 14.31 -6.84 -21.21
C THR A 29 15.28 -5.76 -20.76
N PRO A 30 15.24 -4.56 -21.38
CA PRO A 30 16.12 -3.47 -20.98
C PRO A 30 15.86 -3.05 -19.53
N TYR A 31 16.92 -2.93 -18.76
CA TYR A 31 16.88 -2.40 -17.38
C TYR A 31 16.96 -0.86 -17.37
N PRO A 32 16.34 -0.19 -16.37
CA PRO A 32 15.51 -0.69 -15.26
C PRO A 32 14.08 -1.05 -15.72
N ARG A 33 13.55 -2.15 -15.16
CA ARG A 33 12.17 -2.59 -15.44
C ARG A 33 11.27 -2.21 -14.27
N TRP A 34 10.39 -1.25 -14.50
CA TRP A 34 9.37 -0.84 -13.55
C TRP A 34 8.06 -1.61 -13.80
N ASP A 35 7.49 -2.13 -12.72
CA ASP A 35 6.12 -2.65 -12.69
C ASP A 35 5.22 -1.55 -12.13
N LEU A 36 4.33 -1.03 -12.98
CA LEU A 36 3.45 0.08 -12.67
C LEU A 36 2.01 -0.42 -12.61
N ALA A 37 1.31 -0.07 -11.55
CA ALA A 37 -0.13 -0.32 -11.44
C ALA A 37 -0.83 0.92 -10.90
N ALA A 38 -2.05 1.16 -11.40
CA ALA A 38 -2.92 2.20 -10.90
C ALA A 38 -4.37 1.69 -10.90
N GLN A 39 -5.11 2.04 -9.85
CA GLN A 39 -6.52 1.71 -9.68
C GLN A 39 -7.24 2.94 -9.13
N GLY A 40 -8.44 3.21 -9.67
CA GLY A 40 -9.32 4.24 -9.16
C GLY A 40 -10.74 3.70 -8.99
N ASN A 41 -11.43 4.14 -7.94
CA ASN A 41 -12.82 3.83 -7.70
C ASN A 41 -13.57 5.13 -7.34
N ILE A 42 -14.79 5.25 -7.87
CA ILE A 42 -15.73 6.32 -7.50
C ILE A 42 -16.96 5.65 -6.94
N GLY A 43 -17.33 6.02 -5.72
CA GLY A 43 -18.53 5.56 -5.04
C GLY A 43 -19.53 6.69 -4.94
N PHE A 44 -20.79 6.37 -5.17
CA PHE A 44 -21.91 7.28 -5.01
C PHE A 44 -23.04 6.57 -4.28
N ASN A 45 -23.56 7.19 -3.22
CA ASN A 45 -24.67 6.65 -2.45
C ASN A 45 -25.68 7.77 -2.16
N ILE A 46 -26.94 7.49 -2.42
CA ILE A 46 -28.06 8.36 -2.03
C ILE A 46 -28.98 7.55 -1.15
N SER A 47 -29.35 8.11 -0.02
CA SER A 47 -30.40 7.59 0.84
C SER A 47 -31.43 8.69 1.12
N ASN A 48 -32.68 8.35 1.03
CA ASN A 48 -33.79 9.26 1.35
C ASN A 48 -34.76 8.54 2.28
N PHE A 49 -34.96 9.11 3.44
CA PHE A 49 -35.91 8.60 4.43
C PHE A 49 -37.02 9.63 4.67
N ASN A 50 -38.22 9.14 4.70
CA ASN A 50 -39.39 9.93 5.06
C ASN A 50 -40.17 9.15 6.12
N ASP A 51 -40.24 9.72 7.35
CA ASP A 51 -40.94 9.17 8.51
C ASP A 51 -40.62 7.70 8.83
N TRP A 52 -39.37 7.30 8.64
CA TRP A 52 -38.89 5.95 9.00
C TRP A 52 -38.63 5.88 10.52
N LEU A 53 -39.65 5.59 11.29
CA LEU A 53 -39.65 5.61 12.76
C LEU A 53 -38.60 4.67 13.43
N SER A 54 -38.06 3.70 12.71
CA SER A 54 -37.02 2.81 13.24
C SER A 54 -35.63 3.46 13.27
N LYS A 55 -35.44 4.64 12.68
CA LYS A 55 -34.18 5.38 12.68
C LYS A 55 -34.19 6.52 13.70
N ALA A 56 -33.02 6.83 14.22
CA ALA A 56 -32.85 7.98 15.11
C ALA A 56 -33.15 9.33 14.43
N SER A 57 -32.96 9.40 13.10
CA SER A 57 -33.34 10.56 12.27
C SER A 57 -34.23 10.10 11.14
N PRO A 58 -35.54 9.99 11.36
CA PRO A 58 -36.49 9.30 10.47
C PRO A 58 -36.73 10.01 9.14
N SER A 59 -36.43 11.31 9.04
CA SER A 59 -36.70 12.11 7.85
C SER A 59 -35.44 12.76 7.26
N THR A 60 -34.31 12.14 7.45
CA THR A 60 -33.00 12.64 6.96
C THR A 60 -32.60 11.96 5.65
N SER A 61 -32.29 12.75 4.64
CA SER A 61 -31.66 12.29 3.40
C SER A 61 -30.16 12.44 3.47
N ALA A 62 -29.41 11.58 2.79
CA ALA A 62 -27.96 11.71 2.70
C ALA A 62 -27.45 11.42 1.29
N ILE A 63 -26.48 12.20 0.86
CA ILE A 63 -25.72 11.99 -0.36
C ILE A 63 -24.26 11.79 0.05
N ASN A 64 -23.67 10.69 -0.38
CA ASN A 64 -22.24 10.42 -0.16
C ASN A 64 -21.56 10.24 -1.51
N ILE A 65 -20.41 10.89 -1.67
CA ILE A 65 -19.52 10.75 -2.81
C ILE A 65 -18.16 10.34 -2.27
N ALA A 66 -17.58 9.27 -2.80
CA ALA A 66 -16.28 8.81 -2.40
C ALA A 66 -15.39 8.57 -3.63
N PHE A 67 -14.13 8.90 -3.50
CA PHE A 67 -13.09 8.58 -4.47
C PHE A 67 -11.95 7.87 -3.75
N THR A 68 -11.49 6.75 -4.32
CA THR A 68 -10.26 6.09 -3.89
C THR A 68 -9.34 5.90 -5.08
N GLY A 69 -8.07 6.28 -4.93
CA GLY A 69 -7.03 6.10 -5.92
C GLY A 69 -5.85 5.36 -5.29
N ASN A 70 -5.38 4.30 -5.96
CA ASN A 70 -4.21 3.56 -5.53
C ASN A 70 -3.23 3.50 -6.69
N GLY A 71 -1.94 3.68 -6.40
CA GLY A 71 -0.87 3.57 -7.36
C GLY A 71 0.30 2.79 -6.79
N SER A 72 1.00 2.06 -7.64
CA SER A 72 2.27 1.44 -7.28
C SER A 72 3.28 1.53 -8.42
N ALA A 73 4.56 1.67 -8.04
CA ALA A 73 5.69 1.63 -8.94
C ALA A 73 6.80 0.80 -8.29
N ASN A 74 7.02 -0.40 -8.81
CA ASN A 74 7.93 -1.36 -8.24
C ASN A 74 9.06 -1.67 -9.20
N LEU A 75 10.27 -1.68 -8.69
CA LEU A 75 11.49 -2.08 -9.41
C LEU A 75 12.11 -3.25 -8.66
N ASP A 76 12.33 -4.37 -9.34
CA ASP A 76 13.03 -5.52 -8.79
C ASP A 76 14.26 -5.85 -9.64
N GLN A 77 15.44 -5.76 -9.04
CA GLN A 77 16.74 -6.01 -9.67
C GLN A 77 17.46 -7.17 -8.98
N LYS A 78 18.54 -7.68 -9.57
CA LYS A 78 19.32 -8.80 -9.00
C LYS A 78 19.81 -8.52 -7.57
N LYS A 79 20.22 -7.27 -7.27
CA LYS A 79 20.84 -6.88 -5.99
C LYS A 79 19.97 -6.02 -5.10
N TYR A 80 18.93 -5.39 -5.62
CA TYR A 80 18.08 -4.49 -4.86
C TYR A 80 16.64 -4.51 -5.38
N PHE A 81 15.72 -4.00 -4.59
CA PHE A 81 14.37 -3.68 -4.99
C PHE A 81 13.98 -2.28 -4.50
N TRP A 82 13.02 -1.69 -5.19
CA TRP A 82 12.43 -0.41 -4.79
C TRP A 82 10.92 -0.48 -5.02
N ARG A 83 10.15 -0.33 -3.94
CA ARG A 83 8.70 -0.44 -3.95
C ARG A 83 8.09 0.87 -3.51
N ASN A 84 7.18 1.40 -4.30
CA ASN A 84 6.46 2.63 -4.01
C ASN A 84 4.97 2.37 -4.06
N LYS A 85 4.24 2.92 -3.10
CA LYS A 85 2.77 2.86 -3.04
C LYS A 85 2.21 4.25 -2.77
N LEU A 86 1.13 4.58 -3.46
CA LEU A 86 0.35 5.78 -3.27
C LEU A 86 -1.09 5.38 -3.00
N ASN A 87 -1.69 5.91 -1.94
CA ASN A 87 -3.10 5.74 -1.65
C ASN A 87 -3.73 7.11 -1.40
N LEU A 88 -4.89 7.34 -2.00
CA LEU A 88 -5.69 8.54 -1.85
C LEU A 88 -7.13 8.12 -1.60
N THR A 89 -7.73 8.61 -0.52
CA THR A 89 -9.14 8.41 -0.20
C THR A 89 -9.76 9.76 0.09
N LEU A 90 -10.73 10.14 -0.72
CA LEU A 90 -11.49 11.37 -0.58
C LEU A 90 -12.97 11.03 -0.46
N GLY A 91 -13.69 11.71 0.41
CA GLY A 91 -15.10 11.50 0.58
C GLY A 91 -15.81 12.77 1.03
N TRP A 92 -16.98 12.99 0.46
CA TRP A 92 -17.86 14.09 0.81
C TRP A 92 -19.22 13.54 1.16
N GLN A 93 -19.84 14.12 2.16
CA GLN A 93 -21.15 13.77 2.64
C GLN A 93 -21.98 15.01 2.81
N LYS A 94 -23.22 14.95 2.33
CA LYS A 94 -24.25 15.97 2.53
C LYS A 94 -25.42 15.31 3.23
N PHE A 95 -25.86 15.92 4.32
CA PHE A 95 -27.12 15.59 4.96
C PHE A 95 -28.17 16.66 4.61
N ASP A 96 -29.39 16.23 4.43
CA ASP A 96 -30.56 17.06 4.30
C ASP A 96 -31.52 16.59 5.37
N ASP A 97 -31.55 17.29 6.49
CA ASP A 97 -32.48 17.04 7.59
C ASP A 97 -33.67 18.02 7.46
N LYS A 98 -34.85 17.48 7.25
CA LYS A 98 -36.06 18.30 7.17
C LYS A 98 -36.35 19.08 8.44
N ALA A 99 -35.78 18.68 9.58
CA ALA A 99 -35.88 19.38 10.85
C ALA A 99 -34.89 20.55 10.99
N ASP A 100 -33.76 20.53 10.26
CA ASP A 100 -32.76 21.62 10.23
C ASP A 100 -32.34 21.94 8.79
N PRO A 101 -33.10 22.79 8.08
CA PRO A 101 -32.84 23.12 6.68
C PRO A 101 -31.54 23.96 6.47
N ASN A 102 -30.86 24.38 7.53
CA ASN A 102 -29.63 25.20 7.43
C ASN A 102 -28.36 24.36 7.29
N ASP A 103 -28.39 23.07 7.58
CA ASP A 103 -27.23 22.16 7.40
C ASP A 103 -27.35 21.37 6.09
N ASN A 104 -27.14 22.07 4.97
CA ASN A 104 -27.35 21.56 3.62
C ASN A 104 -26.09 21.63 2.75
N ASP A 105 -24.90 21.64 3.35
CA ASP A 105 -23.62 21.72 2.65
C ASP A 105 -22.89 20.37 2.62
N PHE A 106 -22.06 20.17 1.59
CA PHE A 106 -21.16 19.05 1.57
C PHE A 106 -20.04 19.23 2.60
N LYS A 107 -19.89 18.24 3.48
CA LYS A 107 -18.79 18.16 4.45
C LYS A 107 -17.81 17.07 4.03
N VAL A 108 -16.53 17.29 4.29
CA VAL A 108 -15.50 16.26 4.08
C VAL A 108 -15.75 15.13 5.09
N ALA A 109 -15.98 13.93 4.58
CA ALA A 109 -16.23 12.72 5.36
C ALA A 109 -14.99 11.82 5.45
N SER A 110 -14.14 11.89 4.45
CA SER A 110 -12.82 11.23 4.46
C SER A 110 -11.82 12.01 3.62
N ASP A 111 -10.62 12.14 4.14
CA ASP A 111 -9.52 12.84 3.50
C ASP A 111 -8.21 12.20 3.99
N ALA A 112 -7.68 11.28 3.21
CA ALA A 112 -6.48 10.55 3.56
C ALA A 112 -5.57 10.36 2.36
N PHE A 113 -4.35 10.78 2.52
CA PHE A 113 -3.25 10.59 1.58
C PHE A 113 -2.13 9.81 2.25
N THR A 114 -1.65 8.78 1.59
CA THR A 114 -0.49 8.01 2.05
C THR A 114 0.44 7.74 0.87
N PHE A 115 1.69 8.11 1.01
CA PHE A 115 2.76 7.71 0.11
C PHE A 115 3.80 6.94 0.89
N SER A 116 4.15 5.74 0.42
CA SER A 116 5.21 4.92 1.03
C SER A 116 6.24 4.49 -0.01
N THR A 117 7.49 4.45 0.41
CA THR A 117 8.61 3.97 -0.40
C THR A 117 9.49 3.06 0.45
N LEU A 118 9.80 1.88 -0.08
CA LEU A 118 10.64 0.86 0.55
C LEU A 118 11.76 0.48 -0.40
N TYR A 119 12.98 0.80 -0.03
CA TYR A 119 14.19 0.35 -0.73
C TYR A 119 14.85 -0.80 0.02
N GLY A 120 15.27 -1.85 -0.67
CA GLY A 120 15.94 -2.99 -0.07
C GLY A 120 17.13 -3.48 -0.88
N TYR A 121 18.27 -3.68 -0.20
CA TYR A 121 19.45 -4.33 -0.76
C TYR A 121 19.47 -5.81 -0.37
N LYS A 122 19.42 -6.70 -1.36
CA LYS A 122 19.31 -8.16 -1.19
C LYS A 122 20.62 -8.73 -0.68
N LEU A 123 20.61 -9.27 0.54
CA LEU A 123 21.73 -9.97 1.15
C LEU A 123 21.73 -11.45 0.78
N SER A 124 20.53 -12.02 0.62
CA SER A 124 20.31 -13.42 0.24
C SER A 124 19.01 -13.54 -0.57
N LYS A 125 18.60 -14.77 -0.88
CA LYS A 125 17.33 -15.05 -1.57
C LYS A 125 16.11 -14.61 -0.76
N SER A 126 16.21 -14.59 0.57
CA SER A 126 15.08 -14.32 1.48
C SER A 126 15.28 -13.09 2.36
N TRP A 127 16.47 -12.51 2.42
CA TRP A 127 16.75 -11.37 3.29
C TRP A 127 17.32 -10.19 2.55
N ALA A 128 16.82 -9.01 2.88
CA ALA A 128 17.36 -7.74 2.39
C ALA A 128 17.50 -6.76 3.56
N LEU A 129 18.56 -5.97 3.53
CA LEU A 129 18.66 -4.76 4.35
C LEU A 129 17.75 -3.71 3.71
N SER A 130 16.88 -3.05 4.49
CA SER A 130 15.88 -2.16 3.92
C SER A 130 15.71 -0.86 4.70
N ALA A 131 15.27 0.17 3.96
CA ALA A 131 14.88 1.46 4.49
C ALA A 131 13.48 1.81 3.97
N LEU A 132 12.65 2.37 4.84
CA LEU A 132 11.27 2.78 4.57
C LEU A 132 11.14 4.28 4.79
N ALA A 133 10.38 4.95 3.93
CA ALA A 133 9.79 6.23 4.24
C ALA A 133 8.29 6.16 3.93
N GLU A 134 7.44 6.62 4.86
CA GLU A 134 6.00 6.70 4.68
C GLU A 134 5.50 8.06 5.14
N TYR A 135 4.84 8.78 4.25
CA TYR A 135 4.22 10.06 4.53
C TYR A 135 2.70 9.93 4.48
N ARG A 136 2.04 10.48 5.51
CA ARG A 136 0.58 10.48 5.65
C ARG A 136 0.09 11.88 5.98
N SER A 137 -0.98 12.32 5.32
CA SER A 137 -1.63 13.61 5.59
C SER A 137 -3.04 13.63 5.01
N SER A 138 -3.81 14.66 5.31
CA SER A 138 -4.96 15.09 4.53
C SER A 138 -4.54 15.89 3.29
N VAL A 139 -5.44 16.07 2.32
CA VAL A 139 -5.20 16.81 1.07
C VAL A 139 -6.17 17.98 0.92
N ILE A 140 -7.44 17.78 1.32
CA ILE A 140 -8.51 18.79 1.18
C ILE A 140 -8.45 19.75 2.35
N ASP A 141 -8.54 19.18 3.56
CA ASP A 141 -8.58 19.95 4.79
C ASP A 141 -7.24 19.82 5.51
N ASN A 142 -6.61 20.96 5.83
CA ASN A 142 -5.42 21.01 6.66
C ASN A 142 -4.23 20.17 6.15
N PHE A 143 -3.84 20.34 4.88
CA PHE A 143 -2.67 19.67 4.33
C PHE A 143 -1.44 19.85 5.25
N ASN A 144 -0.75 18.72 5.55
CA ASN A 144 0.39 18.66 6.47
C ASN A 144 0.09 19.15 7.90
N ASN A 145 -1.18 19.13 8.33
CA ASN A 145 -1.62 19.62 9.63
C ASN A 145 -2.76 18.77 10.23
N PRO A 146 -2.47 17.60 10.86
CA PRO A 146 -1.13 17.02 11.02
C PRO A 146 -0.62 16.30 9.77
N GLY A 147 0.69 16.38 9.55
CA GLY A 147 1.44 15.53 8.66
C GLY A 147 2.29 14.54 9.46
N TYR A 148 2.42 13.31 8.98
CA TYR A 148 3.21 12.26 9.61
C TYR A 148 4.23 11.72 8.63
N LEU A 149 5.50 11.66 9.03
CA LEU A 149 6.57 11.04 8.24
C LEU A 149 7.26 9.97 9.09
N ASP A 150 7.10 8.71 8.71
CA ASP A 150 7.83 7.60 9.29
C ASP A 150 9.10 7.35 8.46
N LEU A 151 10.24 7.28 9.12
CA LEU A 151 11.53 6.89 8.53
C LEU A 151 12.06 5.68 9.28
N GLY A 152 12.11 4.54 8.60
CA GLY A 152 12.50 3.27 9.20
C GLY A 152 13.71 2.63 8.52
N ALA A 153 14.55 1.97 9.31
CA ALA A 153 15.65 1.14 8.83
C ALA A 153 15.65 -0.22 9.54
N GLY A 154 15.94 -1.26 8.77
CA GLY A 154 15.94 -2.63 9.27
C GLY A 154 16.08 -3.66 8.17
N ALA A 155 15.27 -4.71 8.20
CA ALA A 155 15.34 -5.81 7.26
C ALA A 155 13.96 -6.13 6.64
N THR A 156 14.00 -6.61 5.41
CA THR A 156 12.85 -7.24 4.76
C THR A 156 13.13 -8.73 4.61
N TRP A 157 12.20 -9.55 5.09
CA TRP A 157 12.25 -10.99 4.99
C TRP A 157 11.18 -11.50 4.04
N THR A 158 11.60 -12.26 3.03
CA THR A 158 10.72 -12.84 2.01
C THR A 158 10.90 -14.36 2.01
N PRO A 159 10.30 -15.10 2.97
CA PRO A 159 10.48 -16.54 3.09
C PRO A 159 9.82 -17.33 1.96
N ALA A 160 8.75 -16.78 1.38
CA ALA A 160 7.99 -17.35 0.28
C ALA A 160 7.67 -16.27 -0.75
N LYS A 161 7.31 -16.68 -1.98
CA LYS A 161 7.00 -15.77 -3.08
C LYS A 161 5.91 -14.75 -2.73
N ASP A 162 4.95 -15.17 -1.93
CA ASP A 162 3.72 -14.42 -1.63
C ASP A 162 3.68 -13.87 -0.20
N LEU A 163 4.79 -13.98 0.56
CA LEU A 163 4.91 -13.44 1.91
C LEU A 163 6.11 -12.51 2.02
N VAL A 164 5.85 -11.28 2.40
CA VAL A 164 6.86 -10.25 2.64
C VAL A 164 6.68 -9.71 4.05
N VAL A 165 7.72 -9.77 4.86
CA VAL A 165 7.74 -9.23 6.22
C VAL A 165 8.79 -8.14 6.30
N VAL A 166 8.38 -6.92 6.61
CA VAL A 166 9.26 -5.78 6.85
C VAL A 166 9.42 -5.61 8.35
N ILE A 167 10.65 -5.59 8.84
CA ILE A 167 10.99 -5.46 10.25
C ILE A 167 11.96 -4.30 10.38
N HIS A 168 11.47 -3.16 10.85
CA HIS A 168 12.25 -1.95 11.06
C HIS A 168 12.27 -1.60 12.55
N PRO A 169 13.25 -2.11 13.31
CA PRO A 169 13.39 -1.81 14.73
C PRO A 169 13.82 -0.36 14.98
N LEU A 170 14.43 0.27 13.98
CA LEU A 170 14.83 1.67 14.02
C LEU A 170 13.86 2.44 13.13
N ASP A 171 12.72 2.83 13.69
CA ASP A 171 11.71 3.66 13.02
C ASP A 171 11.47 4.92 13.84
N TYR A 172 11.41 6.06 13.18
CA TYR A 172 11.17 7.35 13.81
C TYR A 172 10.00 8.04 13.10
N ASN A 173 9.00 8.39 13.89
CA ASN A 173 7.83 9.12 13.44
C ASN A 173 8.02 10.61 13.68
N PHE A 174 8.04 11.39 12.63
CA PHE A 174 7.99 12.85 12.65
C PHE A 174 6.54 13.29 12.54
N VAL A 175 6.14 14.23 13.38
CA VAL A 175 4.82 14.84 13.34
C VAL A 175 4.94 16.32 13.02
N PHE A 176 4.23 16.75 11.99
CA PHE A 176 4.17 18.14 11.55
C PHE A 176 2.79 18.70 11.89
N SER A 177 2.74 19.85 12.59
CA SER A 177 1.50 20.57 12.85
C SER A 177 1.78 22.05 13.02
N SER A 178 0.87 22.90 12.51
CA SER A 178 0.92 24.34 12.66
C SER A 178 0.00 24.88 13.77
N ASP A 179 -0.88 24.04 14.32
CA ASP A 179 -1.98 24.49 15.20
C ASP A 179 -1.64 24.50 16.71
N GLY A 180 -0.36 24.54 17.05
CA GLY A 180 0.07 24.67 18.45
C GLY A 180 -0.22 23.44 19.32
N TYR A 181 -0.59 22.30 18.71
CA TYR A 181 -0.61 21.02 19.41
C TYR A 181 0.81 20.52 19.57
N ASP A 182 1.19 20.13 20.76
CA ASP A 182 2.47 19.45 21.05
C ASP A 182 2.43 18.02 20.49
N TYR A 183 2.45 17.87 19.17
CA TYR A 183 2.66 16.57 18.53
C TYR A 183 4.10 16.14 18.78
N GLN A 184 4.26 15.11 19.57
CA GLN A 184 5.59 14.59 19.87
C GLN A 184 5.99 13.55 18.82
N SER A 185 7.05 13.87 18.08
CA SER A 185 7.76 12.86 17.30
C SER A 185 8.32 11.77 18.20
N SER A 186 8.28 10.52 17.80
CA SER A 186 8.63 9.39 18.64
C SER A 186 9.42 8.33 17.92
N PHE A 187 10.23 7.61 18.69
CA PHE A 187 10.94 6.42 18.25
C PHE A 187 10.02 5.21 18.39
N CYS A 188 9.96 4.37 17.37
CA CYS A 188 9.12 3.18 17.37
C CYS A 188 9.75 1.99 16.63
N THR A 189 9.10 0.86 16.66
CA THR A 189 9.43 -0.31 15.85
C THR A 189 8.27 -0.57 14.90
N LYS A 190 8.55 -0.66 13.60
CA LYS A 190 7.54 -0.94 12.58
C LYS A 190 7.70 -2.37 12.08
N ILE A 191 6.63 -3.15 12.16
CA ILE A 191 6.56 -4.50 11.60
C ILE A 191 5.34 -4.55 10.69
N VAL A 192 5.55 -4.89 9.42
CA VAL A 192 4.50 -5.03 8.41
C VAL A 192 4.64 -6.38 7.76
N ALA A 193 3.55 -7.13 7.63
CA ALA A 193 3.52 -8.38 6.90
C ALA A 193 2.45 -8.30 5.80
N ASP A 194 2.89 -8.48 4.56
CA ASP A 194 2.03 -8.60 3.38
C ASP A 194 2.01 -10.06 2.94
N TYR A 195 0.84 -10.68 2.96
CA TYR A 195 0.65 -12.04 2.47
C TYR A 195 -0.43 -12.06 1.38
N LYS A 196 -0.09 -12.60 0.23
CA LYS A 196 -1.00 -12.75 -0.90
C LYS A 196 -1.24 -14.23 -1.16
N LEU A 197 -2.47 -14.70 -0.97
CA LEU A 197 -2.85 -16.08 -1.23
C LEU A 197 -3.72 -16.17 -2.49
N GLU A 198 -3.29 -16.93 -3.48
CA GLU A 198 -4.11 -17.28 -4.63
C GLU A 198 -4.90 -18.55 -4.28
N ILE A 199 -6.20 -18.38 -3.97
CA ILE A 199 -7.11 -19.45 -3.56
C ILE A 199 -7.59 -20.25 -4.78
N ALA A 200 -7.85 -19.54 -5.89
CA ALA A 200 -8.26 -20.12 -7.16
C ALA A 200 -7.86 -19.16 -8.31
N LYS A 201 -7.95 -19.64 -9.56
CA LYS A 201 -7.71 -18.82 -10.73
C LYS A 201 -8.60 -17.58 -10.68
N ASN A 202 -7.99 -16.38 -10.65
CA ASN A 202 -8.64 -15.06 -10.49
C ASN A 202 -9.27 -14.78 -9.11
N LEU A 203 -8.96 -15.56 -8.07
CA LEU A 203 -9.38 -15.31 -6.70
C LEU A 203 -8.16 -15.23 -5.79
N THR A 204 -7.84 -14.03 -5.34
CA THR A 204 -6.74 -13.75 -4.41
C THR A 204 -7.29 -13.17 -3.10
N TRP A 205 -6.64 -13.54 -2.02
CA TRP A 205 -6.87 -13.00 -0.68
C TRP A 205 -5.60 -12.33 -0.17
#